data_25f45930719f8bd4328ba54af28584f8
#
_entry.id   25f45930719f8bd4328ba54af28584f8
#
_cell.length_a   1.000
_cell.length_b   1.000
_cell.length_c   1.000
_cell.angle_alpha   90.00
_cell.angle_beta   90.00
_cell.angle_gamma   90.00
#
_symmetry.space_group_name_H-M   'P 1'
#
loop_
_entity.id
_entity.type
_entity.pdbx_description
1 polymer ?
#
loop_
_entity_poly.entity_id
_entity_poly.type
_entity_poly.pdbx_seq_one_letter_code
_entity_poly.pdbx_strand_id
1 'polypeptide(L)'
;MIANSVEEFLKYSPIGRLIALDVGTKRIGIAITDDTRKIITPSETLHRLGNKKDIPNLLNLFNAKKVSGVIVGLPLSFNEEETKSSQFVRRFVDILSKDTKLPFIFQDERLSSFDAEDLMLDLVGSNKTKQVVDKISASYILEYFLNSIKF
;
A
#
# COMPACT_ATOMS: atom_id res chain seq x y z
N MET A 1 -4.82 -6.28 -12.81
CA MET A 1 -5.53 -5.13 -13.41
C MET A 1 -5.60 -3.99 -12.40
N ILE A 2 -5.69 -2.77 -12.85
CA ILE A 2 -5.84 -1.61 -11.96
C ILE A 2 -7.29 -1.16 -12.01
N ALA A 3 -7.99 -1.24 -10.89
CA ALA A 3 -9.41 -0.88 -10.81
C ALA A 3 -9.57 0.64 -10.81
N ASN A 4 -10.62 1.12 -11.47
CA ASN A 4 -10.95 2.54 -11.56
C ASN A 4 -11.89 3.00 -10.43
N SER A 5 -12.48 2.07 -9.71
CA SER A 5 -13.39 2.35 -8.61
C SER A 5 -13.32 1.26 -7.55
N VAL A 6 -13.79 1.60 -6.35
CA VAL A 6 -13.91 0.64 -5.25
C VAL A 6 -14.84 -0.51 -5.65
N GLU A 7 -15.94 -0.20 -6.33
CA GLU A 7 -16.89 -1.20 -6.79
C GLU A 7 -16.25 -2.21 -7.73
N GLU A 8 -15.48 -1.72 -8.70
CA GLU A 8 -14.76 -2.58 -9.63
C GLU A 8 -13.74 -3.45 -8.89
N PHE A 9 -12.98 -2.86 -7.97
CA PHE A 9 -12.00 -3.59 -7.17
C PHE A 9 -12.66 -4.72 -6.39
N LEU A 10 -13.76 -4.43 -5.68
CA LEU A 10 -14.46 -5.42 -4.87
C LEU A 10 -15.11 -6.52 -5.72
N LYS A 11 -15.44 -6.23 -6.96
CA LYS A 11 -15.95 -7.25 -7.89
C LYS A 11 -14.90 -8.34 -8.14
N TYR A 12 -13.62 -7.96 -8.25
CA TYR A 12 -12.52 -8.90 -8.51
C TYR A 12 -11.85 -9.39 -7.23
N SER A 13 -12.09 -8.74 -6.10
CA SER A 13 -11.57 -9.14 -4.80
C SER A 13 -12.68 -9.04 -3.75
N PRO A 14 -13.72 -9.89 -3.83
CA PRO A 14 -14.85 -9.78 -2.91
C PRO A 14 -14.54 -10.24 -1.49
N ILE A 15 -13.61 -11.16 -1.32
CA ILE A 15 -13.22 -11.73 -0.02
C ILE A 15 -11.73 -11.99 0.00
N GLY A 16 -11.21 -12.23 1.22
CA GLY A 16 -9.82 -12.63 1.40
C GLY A 16 -8.92 -11.48 1.82
N ARG A 17 -7.65 -11.78 1.98
CA ARG A 17 -6.68 -10.83 2.51
C ARG A 17 -6.36 -9.71 1.53
N LEU A 18 -6.32 -8.50 2.05
CA LEU A 18 -5.85 -7.33 1.33
C LEU A 18 -4.46 -6.94 1.83
N ILE A 19 -3.62 -6.50 0.92
CA ILE A 19 -2.31 -5.96 1.24
C ILE A 19 -2.25 -4.49 0.80
N ALA A 20 -1.61 -3.65 1.60
CA ALA A 20 -1.35 -2.28 1.22
C ALA A 20 0.14 -2.06 1.05
N LEU A 21 0.47 -1.27 0.04
CA LEU A 21 1.83 -0.87 -0.26
C LEU A 21 1.95 0.65 -0.19
N ASP A 22 2.92 1.12 0.58
CA ASP A 22 3.35 2.51 0.59
C ASP A 22 4.69 2.56 -0.16
N VAL A 23 4.62 2.91 -1.43
CA VAL A 23 5.76 2.75 -2.36
C VAL A 23 6.63 3.99 -2.35
N GLY A 24 7.86 3.85 -1.84
CA GLY A 24 8.87 4.90 -1.91
C GLY A 24 10.01 4.53 -2.86
N THR A 25 10.94 5.46 -3.04
CA THR A 25 12.12 5.22 -3.88
C THR A 25 13.13 4.30 -3.21
N LYS A 26 13.19 4.33 -1.88
CA LYS A 26 14.15 3.55 -1.08
C LYS A 26 13.49 2.37 -0.35
N ARG A 27 12.22 2.50 0.01
CA ARG A 27 11.52 1.51 0.82
C ARG A 27 10.08 1.37 0.39
N ILE A 28 9.53 0.19 0.61
CA ILE A 28 8.09 -0.07 0.45
C ILE A 28 7.57 -0.54 1.80
N GLY A 29 6.67 0.23 2.39
CA GLY A 29 5.95 -0.16 3.61
C GLY A 29 4.81 -1.11 3.26
N ILE A 30 4.61 -2.14 4.09
CA ILE A 30 3.65 -3.20 3.81
C ILE A 30 2.78 -3.45 5.04
N ALA A 31 1.48 -3.51 4.83
CA ALA A 31 0.51 -3.92 5.83
C ALA A 31 -0.45 -4.92 5.20
N ILE A 32 -1.04 -5.77 6.02
CA ILE A 32 -1.91 -6.84 5.52
C ILE A 32 -3.11 -7.02 6.43
N THR A 33 -4.25 -7.42 5.86
CA THR A 33 -5.43 -7.78 6.65
C THR A 33 -5.47 -9.28 6.90
N ASP A 34 -6.30 -9.69 7.85
CA ASP A 34 -6.72 -11.09 7.95
C ASP A 34 -7.72 -11.42 6.83
N ASP A 35 -8.16 -12.67 6.75
CA ASP A 35 -9.10 -13.12 5.73
C ASP A 35 -10.44 -12.39 5.79
N THR A 36 -10.84 -11.94 6.97
CA THR A 36 -12.12 -11.24 7.17
C THR A 36 -12.04 -9.76 6.90
N ARG A 37 -10.85 -9.21 6.65
CA ARG A 37 -10.59 -7.78 6.47
C ARG A 37 -10.94 -6.92 7.69
N LYS A 38 -10.95 -7.52 8.88
CA LYS A 38 -11.26 -6.82 10.13
C LYS A 38 -10.02 -6.39 10.89
N ILE A 39 -8.95 -7.16 10.81
CA ILE A 39 -7.70 -6.91 11.53
C ILE A 39 -6.64 -6.48 10.54
N ILE A 40 -6.04 -5.33 10.80
CA ILE A 40 -4.93 -4.80 10.00
C ILE A 40 -3.66 -4.93 10.80
N THR A 41 -2.64 -5.54 10.21
CA THR A 41 -1.34 -5.72 10.83
C THR A 41 -0.26 -5.06 9.98
N PRO A 42 0.52 -4.11 10.54
CA PRO A 42 1.75 -3.67 9.89
C PRO A 42 2.65 -4.90 9.73
N SER A 43 3.11 -5.17 8.51
CA SER A 43 3.83 -6.40 8.23
C SER A 43 5.34 -6.16 8.23
N GLU A 44 5.83 -5.51 7.18
CA GLU A 44 7.27 -5.31 7.03
C GLU A 44 7.56 -4.08 6.18
N THR A 45 8.81 -3.66 6.19
CA THR A 45 9.31 -2.64 5.27
C THR A 45 10.34 -3.30 4.36
N LEU A 46 10.08 -3.26 3.06
CA LEU A 46 10.97 -3.84 2.06
C LEU A 46 11.96 -2.77 1.62
N HIS A 47 13.26 -3.04 1.79
CA HIS A 47 14.31 -2.17 1.28
C HIS A 47 14.50 -2.42 -0.21
N ARG A 48 14.41 -1.37 -1.02
CA ARG A 48 14.41 -1.51 -2.46
C ARG A 48 15.79 -1.86 -2.99
N LEU A 49 15.81 -2.85 -3.86
CA LEU A 49 17.00 -3.33 -4.56
C LEU A 49 16.90 -3.10 -6.08
N GLY A 50 15.81 -2.47 -6.51
CA GLY A 50 15.48 -2.25 -7.92
C GLY A 50 14.32 -3.14 -8.36
N ASN A 51 13.58 -2.67 -9.38
CA ASN A 51 12.37 -3.36 -9.85
C ASN A 51 12.63 -4.83 -10.22
N LYS A 52 13.79 -5.12 -10.79
CA LYS A 52 14.14 -6.48 -11.23
C LYS A 52 14.09 -7.48 -10.08
N LYS A 53 14.43 -7.05 -8.86
CA LYS A 53 14.39 -7.90 -7.66
C LYS A 53 13.11 -7.67 -6.86
N ASP A 54 12.65 -6.44 -6.77
CA ASP A 54 11.51 -6.09 -5.93
C ASP A 54 10.19 -6.66 -6.45
N ILE A 55 9.99 -6.64 -7.77
CA ILE A 55 8.77 -7.19 -8.38
C ILE A 55 8.60 -8.68 -8.07
N PRO A 56 9.61 -9.55 -8.33
CA PRO A 56 9.49 -10.96 -7.95
C PRO A 56 9.30 -11.15 -6.44
N ASN A 57 9.98 -10.36 -5.62
CA ASN A 57 9.85 -10.47 -4.16
C ASN A 57 8.43 -10.15 -3.70
N LEU A 58 7.81 -9.11 -4.26
CA LEU A 58 6.43 -8.76 -3.93
C LEU A 58 5.46 -9.84 -4.41
N LEU A 59 5.65 -10.35 -5.62
CA LEU A 59 4.79 -11.42 -6.14
C LEU A 59 4.87 -12.68 -5.27
N ASN A 60 6.06 -13.03 -4.82
CA ASN A 60 6.25 -14.16 -3.90
C ASN A 60 5.55 -13.91 -2.56
N LEU A 61 5.61 -12.68 -2.06
CA LEU A 61 4.91 -12.30 -0.83
C LEU A 61 3.39 -12.41 -1.00
N PHE A 62 2.86 -11.94 -2.12
CA PHE A 62 1.43 -12.03 -2.41
C PHE A 62 0.96 -13.49 -2.40
N ASN A 63 1.74 -14.38 -3.03
CA ASN A 63 1.43 -15.81 -3.05
C ASN A 63 1.54 -16.44 -1.66
N ALA A 64 2.61 -16.14 -0.93
CA ALA A 64 2.84 -16.71 0.40
C ALA A 64 1.76 -16.32 1.39
N LYS A 65 1.27 -15.09 1.30
CA LYS A 65 0.22 -14.56 2.18
C LYS A 65 -1.19 -14.78 1.64
N LYS A 66 -1.34 -15.38 0.48
CA LYS A 66 -2.64 -15.62 -0.17
C LYS A 66 -3.45 -14.33 -0.32
N VAL A 67 -2.80 -13.30 -0.82
CA VAL A 67 -3.41 -11.99 -1.03
C VAL A 67 -4.44 -12.06 -2.15
N SER A 68 -5.59 -11.43 -1.96
CA SER A 68 -6.66 -11.39 -2.97
C SER A 68 -6.81 -10.03 -3.64
N GLY A 69 -6.20 -9.00 -3.10
CA GLY A 69 -6.22 -7.66 -3.68
C GLY A 69 -5.16 -6.77 -3.08
N VAL A 70 -4.75 -5.77 -3.83
CA VAL A 70 -3.64 -4.87 -3.47
C VAL A 70 -4.12 -3.42 -3.48
N ILE A 71 -3.93 -2.73 -2.38
CA ILE A 71 -4.21 -1.30 -2.26
C ILE A 71 -2.87 -0.56 -2.25
N VAL A 72 -2.71 0.43 -3.10
CA VAL A 72 -1.47 1.20 -3.18
C VAL A 72 -1.75 2.65 -2.85
N GLY A 73 -1.00 3.19 -1.90
CA GLY A 73 -1.10 4.61 -1.55
C GLY A 73 -0.65 5.48 -2.71
N LEU A 74 -1.41 6.52 -2.99
CA LEU A 74 -1.10 7.45 -4.07
C LEU A 74 -0.85 8.84 -3.49
N PRO A 75 0.40 9.33 -3.51
CA PRO A 75 0.76 10.60 -2.88
C PRO A 75 0.40 11.78 -3.79
N LEU A 76 -0.85 12.20 -3.75
CA LEU A 76 -1.34 13.37 -4.47
C LEU A 76 -1.05 14.65 -3.68
N SER A 77 -1.10 15.79 -4.37
CA SER A 77 -1.05 17.10 -3.71
C SER A 77 -2.35 17.38 -2.95
N PHE A 78 -2.37 18.45 -2.14
CA PHE A 78 -3.58 18.84 -1.42
C PHE A 78 -4.77 19.14 -2.35
N ASN A 79 -4.50 19.50 -3.59
CA ASN A 79 -5.54 19.76 -4.59
C ASN A 79 -5.90 18.53 -5.42
N GLU A 80 -5.51 17.34 -4.96
CA GLU A 80 -5.71 16.07 -5.66
C GLU A 80 -5.01 16.02 -7.04
N GLU A 81 -3.97 16.85 -7.22
CA GLU A 81 -3.20 16.87 -8.45
C GLU A 81 -2.07 15.84 -8.43
N GLU A 82 -1.71 15.33 -9.60
CA GLU A 82 -0.58 14.42 -9.75
C GLU A 82 0.72 15.12 -9.39
N THR A 83 1.61 14.38 -8.75
CA THR A 83 2.94 14.81 -8.37
C THR A 83 3.98 13.91 -9.03
N LYS A 84 5.26 14.25 -8.91
CA LYS A 84 6.34 13.35 -9.35
C LYS A 84 6.29 12.03 -8.58
N SER A 85 5.98 12.09 -7.29
CA SER A 85 5.84 10.91 -6.46
C SER A 85 4.67 10.04 -6.88
N SER A 86 3.52 10.64 -7.19
CA SER A 86 2.36 9.86 -7.65
C SER A 86 2.62 9.21 -9.01
N GLN A 87 3.27 9.91 -9.92
CA GLN A 87 3.65 9.35 -11.22
C GLN A 87 4.63 8.19 -11.07
N PHE A 88 5.57 8.30 -10.14
CA PHE A 88 6.51 7.22 -9.83
C PHE A 88 5.77 5.98 -9.34
N VAL A 89 4.82 6.15 -8.41
CA VAL A 89 4.00 5.05 -7.89
C VAL A 89 3.17 4.41 -9.00
N ARG A 90 2.54 5.22 -9.86
CA ARG A 90 1.74 4.69 -10.98
C ARG A 90 2.57 3.85 -11.94
N ARG A 91 3.78 4.30 -12.27
CA ARG A 91 4.69 3.53 -13.14
C ARG A 91 5.10 2.21 -12.52
N PHE A 92 5.40 2.22 -11.22
CA PHE A 92 5.76 1.00 -10.50
C PHE A 92 4.60 0.00 -10.51
N VAL A 93 3.38 0.46 -10.23
CA VAL A 93 2.20 -0.41 -10.22
C VAL A 93 1.88 -0.93 -11.61
N ASP A 94 2.06 -0.12 -12.64
CA ASP A 94 1.89 -0.58 -14.03
C ASP A 94 2.79 -1.78 -14.33
N ILE A 95 4.04 -1.74 -13.89
CA ILE A 95 4.99 -2.84 -14.10
C ILE A 95 4.57 -4.05 -13.24
N LEU A 96 4.31 -3.84 -11.96
CA LEU A 96 3.96 -4.90 -11.03
C LEU A 96 2.67 -5.63 -11.45
N SER A 97 1.66 -4.88 -11.86
CA SER A 97 0.34 -5.44 -12.17
C SER A 97 0.34 -6.32 -13.43
N LYS A 98 1.32 -6.16 -14.31
CA LYS A 98 1.42 -6.97 -15.53
C LYS A 98 1.77 -8.43 -15.24
N ASP A 99 2.44 -8.68 -14.12
CA ASP A 99 2.93 -10.01 -13.77
C ASP A 99 2.02 -10.76 -12.80
N THR A 100 0.84 -10.23 -12.53
CA THR A 100 -0.13 -10.85 -11.64
C THR A 100 -1.54 -10.60 -12.09
N LYS A 101 -2.47 -11.49 -11.71
CA LYS A 101 -3.90 -11.34 -11.99
C LYS A 101 -4.64 -10.62 -10.87
N LEU A 102 -3.96 -10.28 -9.79
CA LEU A 102 -4.60 -9.63 -8.65
C LEU A 102 -5.11 -8.23 -9.05
N PRO A 103 -6.27 -7.82 -8.53
CA PRO A 103 -6.73 -6.45 -8.72
C PRO A 103 -5.94 -5.50 -7.83
N PHE A 104 -5.64 -4.32 -8.38
CA PHE A 104 -4.99 -3.21 -7.68
C PHE A 104 -5.94 -2.03 -7.65
N ILE A 105 -5.87 -1.25 -6.59
CA ILE A 105 -6.57 0.04 -6.52
C ILE A 105 -5.67 1.06 -5.81
N PHE A 106 -5.73 2.31 -6.25
CA PHE A 106 -5.03 3.40 -5.59
C PHE A 106 -5.91 4.02 -4.51
N GLN A 107 -5.29 4.35 -3.38
CA GLN A 107 -5.91 5.06 -2.27
C GLN A 107 -5.12 6.33 -2.02
N ASP A 108 -5.80 7.46 -1.97
CA ASP A 108 -5.16 8.74 -1.64
C ASP A 108 -4.55 8.66 -0.25
N GLU A 109 -3.24 8.94 -0.13
CA GLU A 109 -2.51 8.83 1.14
C GLU A 109 -2.05 10.18 1.70
N ARG A 110 -2.62 11.29 1.22
CA ARG A 110 -2.18 12.64 1.64
C ARG A 110 -2.11 12.83 3.15
N LEU A 111 -3.05 12.25 3.88
CA LEU A 111 -3.14 12.41 5.33
C LEU A 111 -2.52 11.24 6.09
N SER A 112 -2.48 10.04 5.52
CA SER A 112 -2.04 8.84 6.25
C SER A 112 -0.56 8.89 6.61
N SER A 113 0.32 9.25 5.68
CA SER A 113 1.76 9.37 5.96
C SER A 113 2.04 10.47 6.97
N PHE A 114 1.33 11.60 6.86
CA PHE A 114 1.46 12.71 7.78
C PHE A 114 1.09 12.31 9.20
N ASP A 115 -0.04 11.65 9.38
CA ASP A 115 -0.49 11.18 10.70
C ASP A 115 0.49 10.19 11.32
N ALA A 116 1.04 9.28 10.51
CA ALA A 116 2.02 8.30 10.99
C ALA A 116 3.32 8.99 11.42
N GLU A 117 3.80 9.98 10.67
CA GLU A 117 4.99 10.73 11.00
C GLU A 117 4.81 11.52 12.29
N ASP A 118 3.69 12.21 12.44
CA ASP A 118 3.38 12.95 13.67
C ASP A 118 3.40 12.06 14.89
N LEU A 119 2.82 10.88 14.79
CA LEU A 119 2.77 9.92 15.88
C LEU A 119 4.16 9.41 16.25
N MET A 120 4.99 9.14 15.25
CA MET A 120 6.31 8.53 15.46
C MET A 120 7.39 9.52 15.85
N LEU A 121 7.33 10.77 15.38
CA LEU A 121 8.28 11.80 15.75
C LEU A 121 8.31 12.07 17.26
N ASP A 122 7.17 11.90 17.92
CA ASP A 122 7.07 12.06 19.37
C ASP A 122 7.65 10.88 20.13
N LEU A 123 7.84 9.74 19.48
CA LEU A 123 8.23 8.50 20.16
C LEU A 123 9.69 8.10 19.92
N VAL A 124 10.24 8.29 18.73
CA VAL A 124 11.58 7.80 18.39
C VAL A 124 12.28 8.68 17.35
N GLY A 125 13.33 9.37 17.72
CA GLY A 125 14.10 10.21 16.80
C GLY A 125 15.27 9.49 16.12
N SER A 126 15.07 8.39 15.40
CA SER A 126 16.16 7.61 14.81
C SER A 126 15.82 7.04 13.42
N ASN A 127 16.82 6.44 12.74
CA ASN A 127 16.64 5.81 11.44
C ASN A 127 15.65 4.64 11.45
N LYS A 128 15.48 3.98 12.58
CA LYS A 128 14.47 2.92 12.77
C LYS A 128 13.05 3.48 12.63
N THR A 129 12.89 4.77 12.93
CA THR A 129 11.60 5.45 12.83
C THR A 129 11.05 5.42 11.40
N LYS A 130 11.91 5.60 10.39
CA LYS A 130 11.46 5.61 8.99
C LYS A 130 10.87 4.28 8.55
N GLN A 131 11.46 3.16 8.96
CA GLN A 131 10.94 1.83 8.64
C GLN A 131 9.61 1.57 9.31
N VAL A 132 9.47 1.98 10.57
CA VAL A 132 8.23 1.85 11.33
C VAL A 132 7.15 2.74 10.73
N VAL A 133 7.49 3.97 10.35
CA VAL A 133 6.56 4.91 9.71
C VAL A 133 6.03 4.33 8.39
N ASP A 134 6.89 3.74 7.56
CA ASP A 134 6.49 3.18 6.27
C ASP A 134 5.41 2.10 6.42
N LYS A 135 5.59 1.15 7.34
CA LYS A 135 4.59 0.09 7.52
C LYS A 135 3.35 0.55 8.28
N ILE A 136 3.46 1.57 9.14
CA ILE A 136 2.31 2.20 9.76
C ILE A 136 1.53 3.01 8.73
N SER A 137 2.20 3.71 7.82
CA SER A 137 1.55 4.39 6.71
C SER A 137 0.76 3.42 5.84
N ALA A 138 1.33 2.25 5.56
CA ALA A 138 0.61 1.19 4.83
C ALA A 138 -0.62 0.71 5.60
N SER A 139 -0.54 0.61 6.93
CA SER A 139 -1.70 0.27 7.77
C SER A 139 -2.80 1.31 7.67
N TYR A 140 -2.46 2.59 7.65
CA TYR A 140 -3.44 3.66 7.48
C TYR A 140 -4.08 3.64 6.10
N ILE A 141 -3.32 3.31 5.07
CA ILE A 141 -3.87 3.13 3.72
C ILE A 141 -4.97 2.08 3.73
N LEU A 142 -4.73 0.93 4.38
CA LEU A 142 -5.75 -0.11 4.53
C LEU A 142 -6.95 0.37 5.35
N GLU A 143 -6.69 1.05 6.47
CA GLU A 143 -7.74 1.54 7.34
C GLU A 143 -8.66 2.51 6.62
N TYR A 144 -8.10 3.49 5.91
CA TYR A 144 -8.90 4.45 5.14
C TYR A 144 -9.68 3.76 4.03
N PHE A 145 -9.06 2.80 3.35
CA PHE A 145 -9.76 2.05 2.31
C PHE A 145 -10.94 1.28 2.88
N LEU A 146 -10.72 0.53 3.96
CA LEU A 146 -11.78 -0.27 4.58
C LEU A 146 -12.88 0.59 5.16
N ASN A 147 -12.55 1.73 5.73
CA ASN A 147 -13.55 2.67 6.26
C ASN A 147 -14.39 3.28 5.13
N SER A 148 -13.85 3.43 3.95
CA SER A 148 -14.59 3.99 2.80
C SER A 148 -15.65 3.03 2.27
N ILE A 149 -15.56 1.74 2.56
CA ILE A 149 -16.50 0.73 2.11
C ILE A 149 -17.47 0.24 3.20
N LYS A 150 -17.33 0.76 4.42
CA LYS A 150 -18.25 0.47 5.52
C LYS A 150 -19.42 1.44 5.49
N PHE A 151 -20.59 0.91 5.69
CA PHE A 151 -21.83 1.67 5.71
C PHE A 151 -22.33 1.89 7.15
#